data_cc970ff4bb673effe2c98c9366c3ce1a
#
_entry.id   cc970ff4bb673effe2c98c9366c3ce1a
#
_cell.length_a   1.000
_cell.length_b   1.000
_cell.length_c   1.000
_cell.angle_alpha   90.00
_cell.angle_beta   90.00
_cell.angle_gamma   90.00
#
_symmetry.space_group_name_H-M   'P 1'
#
loop_
_entity.id
_entity.type
_entity.pdbx_description
1 polymer ?
#
loop_
_entity_poly.entity_id
_entity_poly.type
_entity_poly.pdbx_seq_one_letter_code
_entity_poly.pdbx_strand_id
1 'polypeptide(L)'
;MSWTTGSGEKINFFEILQIIKKHHGEKGLVFVGTDSFRQANRCTFVTSIVLLSGANQRGGRYFIYKEIFKQTPSFYNRILKEVEKSINIALKITEICPNVDLEIHLDV
;
A
#
# COMPACT_ATOMS: atom_id res chain seq x y z
N MET A 1 6.68 2.47 11.94
CA MET A 1 6.39 2.16 10.52
C MET A 1 7.14 3.11 9.62
N SER A 2 7.94 2.57 8.73
CA SER A 2 8.72 3.37 7.79
C SER A 2 8.23 3.16 6.38
N TRP A 3 7.68 4.20 5.80
CA TRP A 3 7.29 4.22 4.40
C TRP A 3 8.35 4.93 3.57
N THR A 4 8.45 4.56 2.31
CA THR A 4 9.33 5.23 1.36
C THR A 4 8.53 5.64 0.13
N THR A 5 8.93 6.76 -0.46
CA THR A 5 8.37 7.22 -1.74
C THR A 5 8.97 6.40 -2.89
N GLY A 6 8.42 6.58 -4.09
CA GLY A 6 8.96 5.94 -5.28
C GLY A 6 10.40 6.33 -5.59
N SER A 7 10.84 7.50 -5.15
CA SER A 7 12.23 7.95 -5.31
C SER A 7 13.14 7.53 -4.16
N GLY A 8 12.63 6.77 -3.20
CA GLY A 8 13.41 6.23 -2.08
C GLY A 8 13.50 7.13 -0.87
N GLU A 9 12.76 8.22 -0.82
CA GLU A 9 12.76 9.12 0.32
C GLU A 9 11.84 8.58 1.42
N LYS A 10 12.22 8.81 2.68
CA LYS A 10 11.39 8.44 3.81
C LYS A 10 10.20 9.37 3.92
N ILE A 11 9.05 8.80 4.25
CA ILE A 11 7.80 9.55 4.43
C ILE A 11 7.00 8.85 5.53
N ASN A 12 6.26 9.61 6.33
CA ASN A 12 5.40 9.00 7.33
C ASN A 12 3.98 8.84 6.80
N PHE A 13 3.21 7.98 7.46
CA PHE A 13 1.87 7.64 6.99
C PHE A 13 0.93 8.85 7.03
N PHE A 14 1.08 9.73 8.00
CA PHE A 14 0.27 10.95 8.08
C PHE A 14 0.47 11.82 6.83
N GLU A 15 1.72 11.98 6.39
CA GLU A 15 2.02 12.73 5.18
C GLU A 15 1.39 12.06 3.94
N ILE A 16 1.42 10.73 3.88
CA ILE A 16 0.77 9.99 2.81
C ILE A 16 -0.73 10.28 2.79
N LEU A 17 -1.37 10.28 3.95
CA LEU A 17 -2.80 10.59 4.05
C LEU A 17 -3.12 12.00 3.55
N GLN A 18 -2.27 12.97 3.85
CA GLN A 18 -2.46 14.34 3.36
C GLN A 18 -2.35 14.40 1.83
N ILE A 19 -1.40 13.66 1.27
CA ILE A 19 -1.24 13.57 -0.18
C ILE A 19 -2.47 12.92 -0.82
N ILE A 20 -2.99 11.86 -0.21
CA ILE A 20 -4.20 11.19 -0.70
C ILE A 20 -5.41 12.12 -0.67
N LYS A 21 -5.57 12.90 0.38
CA LYS A 21 -6.66 13.88 0.48
C LYS A 21 -6.64 14.88 -0.68
N LYS A 22 -5.45 15.39 -0.97
CA LYS A 22 -5.27 16.32 -2.08
C LYS A 22 -5.53 15.64 -3.42
N HIS A 23 -5.03 14.41 -3.57
CA HIS A 23 -5.21 13.62 -4.78
C HIS A 23 -6.68 13.31 -5.07
N HIS A 24 -7.46 13.02 -4.03
CA HIS A 24 -8.91 12.76 -4.18
C HIS A 24 -9.62 13.95 -4.83
N GLY A 25 -9.25 15.18 -4.48
CA GLY A 25 -9.84 16.38 -5.09
C GLY A 25 -9.58 16.48 -6.59
N GLU A 26 -8.61 15.73 -7.10
CA GLU A 26 -8.27 15.69 -8.52
C GLU A 26 -8.90 14.48 -9.23
N LYS A 27 -9.84 13.80 -8.58
CA LYS A 27 -10.54 12.61 -9.09
C LYS A 27 -9.60 11.46 -9.43
N GLY A 28 -8.56 11.29 -8.62
CA GLY A 28 -7.62 10.21 -8.80
C GLY A 28 -8.06 8.91 -8.18
N LEU A 29 -7.41 7.83 -8.58
CA LEU A 29 -7.63 6.49 -8.02
C LEU A 29 -6.52 6.14 -7.05
N VAL A 30 -6.85 5.37 -6.02
CA VAL A 30 -5.88 4.85 -5.06
C VAL A 30 -5.95 3.33 -5.08
N PHE A 31 -4.81 2.69 -5.27
CA PHE A 31 -4.69 1.24 -5.19
C PHE A 31 -3.85 0.86 -3.98
N VAL A 32 -4.29 -0.17 -3.27
CA VAL A 32 -3.55 -0.74 -2.14
C VAL A 32 -3.35 -2.22 -2.41
N GLY A 33 -2.15 -2.70 -2.25
CA GLY A 33 -1.86 -4.12 -2.41
C GLY A 33 -0.67 -4.53 -1.58
N THR A 34 -0.55 -5.83 -1.31
CA THR A 34 0.57 -6.40 -0.56
C THR A 34 1.03 -7.66 -1.24
N ASP A 35 2.31 -7.73 -1.54
CA ASP A 35 2.96 -8.93 -2.04
C ASP A 35 3.93 -9.44 -1.01
N SER A 36 4.17 -10.74 -1.01
CA SER A 36 5.20 -11.33 -0.18
C SER A 36 6.13 -12.18 -1.02
N PHE A 37 7.38 -12.25 -0.59
CA PHE A 37 8.33 -13.16 -1.20
C PHE A 37 9.22 -13.77 -0.13
N ARG A 38 9.65 -14.98 -0.44
CA ARG A 38 10.45 -15.78 0.45
C ARG A 38 11.89 -15.79 -0.02
N GLN A 39 12.81 -15.53 0.90
CA GLN A 39 14.24 -15.58 0.60
C GLN A 39 14.96 -16.24 1.77
N ALA A 40 15.50 -17.42 1.55
CA ALA A 40 16.12 -18.23 2.61
C ALA A 40 15.11 -18.46 3.75
N ASN A 41 15.43 -18.07 4.98
CA ASN A 41 14.54 -18.23 6.14
C ASN A 41 13.73 -16.99 6.44
N ARG A 42 13.69 -16.04 5.50
CA ARG A 42 12.98 -14.78 5.70
C ARG A 42 11.79 -14.67 4.76
N CYS A 43 10.77 -13.99 5.22
CA CYS A 43 9.63 -13.62 4.39
C CYS A 43 9.46 -12.10 4.44
N THR A 44 9.46 -11.47 3.28
CA THR A 44 9.29 -10.03 3.16
C THR A 44 7.90 -9.73 2.62
N PHE A 45 7.16 -8.85 3.32
CA PHE A 45 5.89 -8.34 2.86
C PHE A 45 6.08 -6.91 2.41
N VAL A 46 5.64 -6.60 1.19
CA VAL A 46 5.73 -5.28 0.62
C VAL A 46 4.32 -4.76 0.39
N THR A 47 3.93 -3.76 1.17
CA THR A 47 2.64 -3.09 0.99
C THR A 47 2.85 -1.84 0.17
N SER A 48 2.03 -1.68 -0.86
CA SER A 48 2.14 -0.55 -1.79
C SER A 48 0.85 0.26 -1.79
N ILE A 49 0.98 1.56 -1.78
CA ILE A 49 -0.11 2.50 -2.05
C ILE A 49 0.25 3.20 -3.35
N VAL A 50 -0.62 3.10 -4.35
CA VAL A 50 -0.38 3.69 -5.67
C VAL A 50 -1.46 4.71 -5.95
N LEU A 51 -1.04 5.92 -6.32
CA LEU A 51 -1.93 7.02 -6.68
C LEU A 51 -1.85 7.24 -8.18
N LEU A 52 -2.97 7.07 -8.86
CA LEU A 52 -3.08 7.35 -10.29
C LEU A 52 -3.92 8.60 -10.48
N SER A 53 -3.37 9.57 -11.18
CA SER A 53 -4.12 10.80 -11.46
C SER A 53 -5.12 10.59 -12.60
N GLY A 54 -6.31 11.17 -12.42
CA GLY A 54 -7.51 11.12 -13.25
C GLY A 54 -7.38 10.81 -14.72
N ALA A 55 -7.88 11.70 -15.57
CA ALA A 55 -8.07 11.43 -16.99
C ALA A 55 -6.79 11.09 -17.77
N ASN A 56 -5.62 11.54 -17.31
CA ASN A 56 -4.37 11.31 -18.03
C ASN A 56 -3.53 10.17 -17.50
N GLN A 57 -3.80 9.70 -16.31
CA GLN A 57 -3.07 8.62 -15.62
C GLN A 57 -1.54 8.75 -15.73
N ARG A 58 -1.07 9.98 -15.86
CA ARG A 58 0.36 10.27 -15.94
C ARG A 58 0.92 10.56 -14.56
N GLY A 59 2.15 10.10 -14.34
CA GLY A 59 2.89 10.44 -13.14
C GLY A 59 2.31 9.84 -11.89
N GLY A 60 1.96 8.58 -11.93
CA GLY A 60 1.54 7.87 -10.74
C GLY A 60 2.59 7.99 -9.64
N ARG A 61 2.14 8.19 -8.40
CA ARG A 61 3.02 8.16 -7.23
C ARG A 61 2.77 6.88 -6.49
N TYR A 62 3.81 6.36 -5.86
CA TYR A 62 3.64 5.18 -5.01
C TYR A 62 4.44 5.30 -3.74
N PHE A 63 3.96 4.59 -2.73
CA PHE A 63 4.58 4.52 -1.42
C PHE A 63 4.69 3.07 -1.03
N ILE A 64 5.81 2.70 -0.45
CA ILE A 64 6.13 1.30 -0.13
C ILE A 64 6.45 1.16 1.35
N TYR A 65 5.89 0.14 1.96
CA TYR A 65 6.21 -0.27 3.32
C TYR A 65 6.65 -1.74 3.30
N LYS A 66 7.84 -2.01 3.83
CA LYS A 66 8.40 -3.36 3.89
C LYS A 66 8.45 -3.86 5.31
N GLU A 67 8.03 -5.11 5.49
CA GLU A 67 8.16 -5.82 6.75
C GLU A 67 8.89 -7.14 6.49
N ILE A 68 9.91 -7.42 7.30
CA ILE A 68 10.70 -8.64 7.16
C ILE A 68 10.48 -9.50 8.39
N PHE A 69 10.04 -10.73 8.18
CA PHE A 69 9.87 -11.71 9.23
C PHE A 69 10.97 -12.76 9.15
N LYS A 70 11.53 -13.13 10.31
CA LYS A 70 12.62 -14.12 10.39
C LYS A 70 12.16 -15.53 10.12
N GLN A 71 10.85 -15.78 10.26
CA GLN A 71 10.26 -17.08 9.99
C GLN A 71 9.33 -16.95 8.78
N THR A 72 9.32 -17.98 7.95
CA THR A 72 8.44 -18.00 6.79
C THR A 72 7.13 -18.67 7.17
N PRO A 73 5.99 -17.94 7.10
CA PRO A 73 4.69 -18.56 7.31
C PRO A 73 4.40 -19.59 6.22
N SER A 74 3.43 -20.49 6.47
CA SER A 74 2.93 -21.37 5.43
C SER A 74 2.35 -20.54 4.29
N PHE A 75 2.21 -21.14 3.11
CA PHE A 75 1.66 -20.47 1.95
C PHE A 75 0.28 -19.86 2.25
N TYR A 76 -0.58 -20.63 2.93
CA TYR A 76 -1.89 -20.15 3.33
C TYR A 76 -1.81 -18.92 4.24
N ASN A 77 -0.98 -18.98 5.26
CA ASN A 77 -0.80 -17.86 6.19
C ASN A 77 -0.17 -16.65 5.53
N ARG A 78 0.68 -16.83 4.54
CA ARG A 78 1.24 -15.74 3.76
C ARG A 78 0.14 -14.97 3.02
N ILE A 79 -0.74 -15.71 2.35
CA ILE A 79 -1.85 -15.09 1.61
C ILE A 79 -2.77 -14.34 2.58
N LEU A 80 -3.12 -14.93 3.72
CA LEU A 80 -3.94 -14.27 4.72
C LEU A 80 -3.30 -12.98 5.22
N LYS A 81 -1.97 -12.99 5.44
CA LYS A 81 -1.27 -11.79 5.89
C LYS A 81 -1.24 -10.72 4.81
N GLU A 82 -1.09 -11.09 3.55
CA GLU A 82 -1.15 -10.12 2.46
C GLU A 82 -2.50 -9.43 2.41
N VAL A 83 -3.57 -10.20 2.49
CA VAL A 83 -4.93 -9.68 2.50
C VAL A 83 -5.15 -8.77 3.71
N GLU A 84 -4.77 -9.23 4.89
CA GLU A 84 -4.95 -8.49 6.14
C GLU A 84 -4.21 -7.15 6.10
N LYS A 85 -2.97 -7.13 5.63
CA LYS A 85 -2.18 -5.90 5.54
C LYS A 85 -2.80 -4.90 4.58
N SER A 86 -3.28 -5.37 3.44
CA SER A 86 -3.94 -4.50 2.45
C SER A 86 -5.23 -3.91 3.01
N ILE A 87 -6.05 -4.74 3.66
CA ILE A 87 -7.31 -4.29 4.25
C ILE A 87 -7.06 -3.28 5.36
N ASN A 88 -6.09 -3.52 6.23
CA ASN A 88 -5.78 -2.60 7.33
C ASN A 88 -5.39 -1.22 6.82
N ILE A 89 -4.56 -1.16 5.78
CA ILE A 89 -4.17 0.12 5.17
C ILE A 89 -5.37 0.79 4.50
N ALA A 90 -6.16 0.03 3.76
CA ALA A 90 -7.35 0.55 3.09
C ALA A 90 -8.35 1.15 4.09
N LEU A 91 -8.56 0.47 5.23
CA LEU A 91 -9.45 0.97 6.27
C LEU A 91 -8.94 2.27 6.88
N LYS A 92 -7.64 2.39 7.11
CA LYS A 92 -7.04 3.62 7.64
C LYS A 92 -7.20 4.78 6.65
N ILE A 93 -7.04 4.51 5.36
CA ILE A 93 -7.22 5.53 4.34
C ILE A 93 -8.68 5.98 4.28
N THR A 94 -9.63 5.05 4.26
CA THR A 94 -11.05 5.39 4.16
C THR A 94 -11.59 6.06 5.41
N GLU A 95 -10.97 5.81 6.56
CA GLU A 95 -11.35 6.50 7.80
C GLU A 95 -11.06 7.99 7.71
N ILE A 96 -9.94 8.38 7.10
CA ILE A 96 -9.53 9.77 6.95
C ILE A 96 -10.10 10.39 5.66
N CYS A 97 -10.23 9.58 4.62
CA CYS A 97 -10.72 10.02 3.29
C CYS A 97 -11.90 9.14 2.89
N PRO A 98 -13.10 9.32 3.48
CA PRO A 98 -14.21 8.39 3.27
C PRO A 98 -14.76 8.35 1.85
N ASN A 99 -14.51 9.38 1.05
CA ASN A 99 -15.01 9.46 -0.33
C ASN A 99 -13.93 9.13 -1.36
N VAL A 100 -12.78 8.63 -0.92
CA VAL A 100 -11.70 8.27 -1.83
C VAL A 100 -12.12 7.08 -2.71
N ASP A 101 -11.73 7.14 -3.99
CA ASP A 101 -11.93 6.02 -4.90
C ASP A 101 -10.75 5.06 -4.73
N LEU A 102 -10.98 4.00 -3.99
CA LEU A 102 -9.92 3.09 -3.54
C LEU A 102 -10.23 1.66 -3.98
N GLU A 103 -9.22 0.99 -4.51
CA GLU A 103 -9.28 -0.42 -4.86
C GLU A 103 -8.20 -1.19 -4.10
N ILE A 104 -8.55 -2.38 -3.64
CA ILE A 104 -7.61 -3.30 -3.04
C ILE A 104 -7.29 -4.37 -4.08
N HIS A 105 -6.00 -4.55 -4.37
CA HIS A 105 -5.55 -5.57 -5.29
C HIS A 105 -5.05 -6.77 -4.49
N LEU A 106 -5.76 -7.87 -4.63
CA LEU A 106 -5.41 -9.13 -3.99
C LEU A 106 -4.88 -10.09 -5.05
N ASP A 107 -3.63 -10.45 -4.90
CA ASP A 107 -2.97 -11.36 -5.84
C ASP A 107 -3.00 -12.78 -5.22
N VAL A 108 -4.02 -13.52 -5.57
CA VAL A 108 -4.22 -14.88 -5.07
C VAL A 108 -4.00 -15.92 -6.15
#